data_e0c30c4084b1eeb19d7d00c654a44cbe
#
_entry.id   e0c30c4084b1eeb19d7d00c654a44cbe
#
_cell.length_a   1.000
_cell.length_b   1.000
_cell.length_c   1.000
_cell.angle_alpha   90.00
_cell.angle_beta   90.00
_cell.angle_gamma   90.00
#
_symmetry.space_group_name_H-M   'P 1'
#
loop_
_entity.id
_entity.type
_entity.pdbx_description
1 polymer ?
#
loop_
_entity_poly.entity_id
_entity_poly.type
_entity_poly.pdbx_seq_one_letter_code
_entity_poly.pdbx_strand_id
1 'polypeptide(L)'
;MRPYLDRLHYEDPHYRILIPTIADPEVYTRRDLRRFERTLPTPGFSLLQINDTLVVDRSLDPAFRRGDQVTAINGVPAAEYLKYGYDDRYTYPITLMGRCFYSQVVDRFRIELRRDGRPMVIETPGMPNARTLFLLTRAEELDRSIRTWPEAGCGYIAIPEFFPNNNRLIRILHRTLRDFRRQGLTDVILDLRRNTGGNGHNFDRLLSIFIDKPVVEYCTGQWVKASRRSMPYYDFLTEEMLGQTVPLPEGEFVRSFPTIPAMHVDGLRFYVLVGRDTGSIAASFVNMLQYHGAALLAGEPLRHNALKYGEVVDGGLLLPTNLYQGAVSMVRIDERTRAVDGVVQPDIPIPCIAAEYLSGRDGQLDRLLAIIRERNGR
;
A
#
# COMPACT_ATOMS: atom_id res chain seq x y z
N MET A 1 1.41 -2.58 -27.68
CA MET A 1 1.29 -1.32 -26.89
C MET A 1 1.69 -1.52 -25.43
N ARG A 2 1.20 -2.56 -24.72
CA ARG A 2 1.53 -2.86 -23.32
C ARG A 2 3.04 -2.93 -23.03
N PRO A 3 3.88 -3.68 -23.78
CA PRO A 3 5.33 -3.71 -23.53
C PRO A 3 6.04 -2.38 -23.71
N TYR A 4 5.46 -1.48 -24.50
CA TYR A 4 5.99 -0.13 -24.71
C TYR A 4 5.63 0.79 -23.55
N LEU A 5 4.42 0.69 -23.03
CA LEU A 5 3.95 1.47 -21.90
C LEU A 5 4.66 1.03 -20.60
N ASP A 6 4.93 -0.26 -20.45
CA ASP A 6 5.66 -0.81 -19.30
C ASP A 6 7.13 -0.33 -19.23
N ARG A 7 7.69 0.17 -20.36
CA ARG A 7 9.02 0.80 -20.40
C ARG A 7 9.00 2.28 -20.00
N LEU A 8 7.84 2.91 -19.94
CA LEU A 8 7.72 4.33 -19.63
C LEU A 8 7.60 4.61 -18.13
N HIS A 9 7.28 3.62 -17.33
CA HIS A 9 7.26 3.79 -15.89
C HIS A 9 8.52 3.22 -15.29
N TYR A 10 9.09 3.89 -14.37
CA TYR A 10 10.31 3.38 -13.77
C TYR A 10 10.51 3.81 -12.32
N GLU A 11 10.16 4.98 -11.95
CA GLU A 11 10.46 5.46 -10.59
C GLU A 11 9.22 5.84 -9.79
N ASP A 12 8.13 6.25 -10.45
CA ASP A 12 6.90 6.67 -9.80
C ASP A 12 5.98 5.47 -9.50
N PRO A 13 5.83 5.07 -8.24
CA PRO A 13 4.96 3.96 -7.87
C PRO A 13 3.46 4.26 -8.05
N HIS A 14 3.09 5.51 -8.24
CA HIS A 14 1.70 5.92 -8.49
C HIS A 14 1.34 5.90 -9.97
N TYR A 15 2.34 5.73 -10.85
CA TYR A 15 2.07 5.60 -12.27
C TYR A 15 1.19 4.38 -12.53
N ARG A 16 0.00 4.62 -13.04
CA ARG A 16 -0.95 3.59 -13.41
C ARG A 16 -1.48 3.86 -14.79
N ILE A 17 -1.49 2.84 -15.63
CA ILE A 17 -2.29 2.83 -16.84
C ILE A 17 -3.39 1.81 -16.62
N LEU A 18 -4.58 2.31 -16.37
CA LEU A 18 -5.78 1.51 -16.36
C LEU A 18 -6.22 1.34 -17.81
N ILE A 19 -6.25 0.12 -18.28
CA ILE A 19 -6.81 -0.24 -19.58
C ILE A 19 -8.28 -0.58 -19.32
N PRO A 20 -9.24 0.29 -19.63
CA PRO A 20 -10.61 -0.14 -19.72
C PRO A 20 -10.69 -1.05 -20.95
N THR A 21 -10.93 -2.31 -20.72
CA THR A 21 -11.31 -3.24 -21.77
C THR A 21 -12.70 -2.84 -22.22
N ILE A 22 -12.84 -2.26 -23.42
CA ILE A 22 -14.11 -2.05 -24.10
C ILE A 22 -14.96 -0.87 -23.55
N ALA A 23 -14.65 0.34 -23.92
CA ALA A 23 -15.66 1.38 -23.98
C ALA A 23 -15.27 2.39 -25.06
N ASP A 24 -16.15 2.64 -25.97
CA ASP A 24 -16.01 3.74 -26.90
C ASP A 24 -16.11 5.06 -26.11
N PRO A 25 -15.06 5.88 -26.10
CA PRO A 25 -15.01 7.07 -25.25
C PRO A 25 -15.90 8.20 -25.74
N GLU A 26 -16.36 8.16 -26.97
CA GLU A 26 -17.35 9.11 -27.48
C GLU A 26 -18.75 8.83 -26.90
N VAL A 27 -18.96 7.62 -26.37
CA VAL A 27 -20.24 7.15 -25.87
C VAL A 27 -20.36 7.17 -24.35
N TYR A 28 -19.23 7.06 -23.62
CA TYR A 28 -19.26 6.86 -22.15
C TYR A 28 -18.72 8.04 -21.35
N THR A 29 -19.51 8.51 -20.41
CA THR A 29 -19.07 9.52 -19.42
C THR A 29 -18.17 8.90 -18.34
N ARG A 30 -17.44 9.74 -17.55
CA ARG A 30 -16.69 9.28 -16.37
C ARG A 30 -17.56 8.48 -15.39
N ARG A 31 -18.85 8.80 -15.32
CA ARG A 31 -19.82 8.09 -14.46
C ARG A 31 -20.10 6.69 -15.00
N ASP A 32 -20.20 6.57 -16.33
CA ASP A 32 -20.43 5.29 -16.99
C ASP A 32 -19.22 4.38 -16.86
N LEU A 33 -18.00 4.90 -17.01
CA LEU A 33 -16.77 4.14 -16.79
C LEU A 33 -16.66 3.63 -15.35
N ARG A 34 -16.93 4.46 -14.34
CA ARG A 34 -16.96 4.02 -12.94
C ARG A 34 -18.05 2.98 -12.68
N ARG A 35 -19.20 3.12 -13.32
CA ARG A 35 -20.27 2.13 -13.22
C ARG A 35 -19.84 0.81 -13.84
N PHE A 36 -19.22 0.87 -15.01
CA PHE A 36 -18.69 -0.29 -15.71
C PHE A 36 -17.64 -1.02 -14.88
N GLU A 37 -16.63 -0.33 -14.37
CA GLU A 37 -15.63 -0.92 -13.47
C GLU A 37 -16.26 -1.65 -12.28
N ARG A 38 -17.32 -1.09 -11.71
CA ARG A 38 -18.03 -1.69 -10.57
C ARG A 38 -18.83 -2.92 -10.94
N THR A 39 -19.27 -3.04 -12.17
CA THR A 39 -20.14 -4.13 -12.67
C THR A 39 -19.37 -5.23 -13.38
N LEU A 40 -18.07 -4.99 -13.73
CA LEU A 40 -17.23 -6.00 -14.37
C LEU A 40 -17.29 -7.33 -13.61
N PRO A 41 -17.46 -8.46 -14.30
CA PRO A 41 -17.43 -9.76 -13.67
C PRO A 41 -16.05 -10.07 -13.07
N THR A 42 -16.03 -10.60 -11.87
CA THR A 42 -14.84 -11.13 -11.20
C THR A 42 -15.19 -12.44 -10.50
N PRO A 43 -14.23 -13.33 -10.24
CA PRO A 43 -14.53 -14.63 -9.62
C PRO A 43 -14.85 -14.54 -8.12
N GLY A 44 -15.01 -13.33 -7.56
CA GLY A 44 -15.44 -13.12 -6.18
C GLY A 44 -14.39 -13.37 -5.13
N PHE A 45 -13.11 -13.37 -5.48
CA PHE A 45 -12.01 -13.43 -4.53
C PHE A 45 -10.93 -12.39 -4.84
N SER A 46 -10.13 -12.05 -3.83
CA SER A 46 -8.95 -11.22 -3.96
C SER A 46 -7.70 -12.08 -4.08
N LEU A 47 -6.71 -11.56 -4.81
CA LEU A 47 -5.41 -12.19 -5.01
C LEU A 47 -4.31 -11.46 -4.26
N LEU A 48 -3.35 -12.23 -3.78
CA LEU A 48 -2.08 -11.76 -3.25
C LEU A 48 -0.94 -12.44 -4.01
N GLN A 49 0.11 -11.69 -4.31
CA GLN A 49 1.36 -12.26 -4.78
C GLN A 49 2.28 -12.52 -3.60
N ILE A 50 2.72 -13.77 -3.45
CA ILE A 50 3.76 -14.16 -2.49
C ILE A 50 4.89 -14.78 -3.31
N ASN A 51 6.01 -14.07 -3.44
CA ASN A 51 7.08 -14.41 -4.37
C ASN A 51 6.52 -14.61 -5.79
N ASP A 52 6.72 -15.74 -6.41
CA ASP A 52 6.24 -16.07 -7.76
C ASP A 52 4.91 -16.83 -7.76
N THR A 53 4.14 -16.73 -6.69
CA THR A 53 2.89 -17.47 -6.53
C THR A 53 1.71 -16.52 -6.37
N LEU A 54 0.64 -16.74 -7.13
CA LEU A 54 -0.66 -16.12 -6.91
C LEU A 54 -1.45 -16.92 -5.89
N VAL A 55 -1.95 -16.24 -4.87
CA VAL A 55 -2.68 -16.86 -3.77
C VAL A 55 -4.01 -16.18 -3.56
N VAL A 56 -5.07 -16.94 -3.31
CA VAL A 56 -6.35 -16.40 -2.84
C VAL A 56 -6.16 -15.87 -1.42
N ASP A 57 -6.43 -14.57 -1.23
CA ASP A 57 -6.34 -13.94 0.09
C ASP A 57 -7.70 -13.96 0.81
N ARG A 58 -8.74 -13.47 0.15
CA ARG A 58 -10.11 -13.42 0.67
C ARG A 58 -11.08 -13.83 -0.41
N SER A 59 -12.18 -14.51 -0.04
CA SER A 59 -13.21 -14.91 -0.98
C SER A 59 -14.62 -14.68 -0.45
N LEU A 60 -15.51 -14.29 -1.35
CA LEU A 60 -16.96 -14.29 -1.16
C LEU A 60 -17.59 -15.61 -1.60
N ASP A 61 -16.90 -16.35 -2.47
CA ASP A 61 -17.32 -17.66 -2.94
C ASP A 61 -16.70 -18.75 -2.04
N PRO A 62 -17.50 -19.55 -1.33
CA PRO A 62 -17.01 -20.60 -0.43
C PRO A 62 -16.24 -21.71 -1.14
N ALA A 63 -16.33 -21.81 -2.47
CA ALA A 63 -15.53 -22.75 -3.25
C ALA A 63 -14.03 -22.45 -3.16
N PHE A 64 -13.65 -21.18 -2.93
CA PHE A 64 -12.25 -20.76 -2.77
C PHE A 64 -11.89 -20.55 -1.31
N ARG A 65 -10.68 -20.95 -0.94
CA ARG A 65 -10.13 -20.81 0.41
C ARG A 65 -8.92 -19.89 0.40
N ARG A 66 -8.72 -19.18 1.49
CA ARG A 66 -7.47 -18.47 1.72
C ARG A 66 -6.32 -19.46 1.62
N GLY A 67 -5.30 -19.08 0.85
CA GLY A 67 -4.14 -19.93 0.64
C GLY A 67 -4.22 -20.83 -0.61
N ASP A 68 -5.34 -20.89 -1.32
CA ASP A 68 -5.40 -21.58 -2.61
C ASP A 68 -4.39 -20.96 -3.58
N GLN A 69 -3.49 -21.76 -4.13
CA GLN A 69 -2.47 -21.30 -5.08
C GLN A 69 -3.06 -21.31 -6.48
N VAL A 70 -3.34 -20.14 -7.05
CA VAL A 70 -3.86 -20.03 -8.41
C VAL A 70 -2.75 -20.31 -9.42
N THR A 71 -2.94 -21.29 -10.26
CA THR A 71 -1.97 -21.70 -11.30
C THR A 71 -2.35 -21.23 -12.69
N ALA A 72 -3.65 -21.10 -12.99
CA ALA A 72 -4.15 -20.49 -14.23
C ALA A 72 -5.54 -19.90 -14.04
N ILE A 73 -5.87 -18.90 -14.87
CA ILE A 73 -7.19 -18.26 -14.96
C ILE A 73 -7.62 -18.30 -16.42
N ASN A 74 -8.72 -18.99 -16.71
CA ASN A 74 -9.25 -19.16 -18.07
C ASN A 74 -8.19 -19.67 -19.06
N GLY A 75 -7.35 -20.61 -18.61
CA GLY A 75 -6.28 -21.19 -19.40
C GLY A 75 -5.02 -20.34 -19.52
N VAL A 76 -4.98 -19.12 -18.98
CA VAL A 76 -3.78 -18.29 -18.94
C VAL A 76 -3.00 -18.60 -17.68
N PRO A 77 -1.73 -19.06 -17.76
CA PRO A 77 -0.91 -19.37 -16.60
C PRO A 77 -0.70 -18.17 -15.67
N ALA A 78 -0.68 -18.40 -14.36
CA ALA A 78 -0.44 -17.38 -13.37
C ALA A 78 0.85 -16.57 -13.62
N ALA A 79 1.92 -17.25 -14.08
CA ALA A 79 3.19 -16.62 -14.41
C ALA A 79 3.07 -15.50 -15.46
N GLU A 80 2.09 -15.60 -16.37
CA GLU A 80 1.88 -14.54 -17.38
C GLU A 80 1.37 -13.24 -16.77
N TYR A 81 0.59 -13.32 -15.69
CA TYR A 81 0.11 -12.13 -14.97
C TYR A 81 1.18 -11.48 -14.10
N LEU A 82 2.19 -12.25 -13.69
CA LEU A 82 3.27 -11.80 -12.82
C LEU A 82 4.43 -11.13 -13.59
N LYS A 83 4.56 -11.40 -14.90
CA LYS A 83 5.62 -10.85 -15.76
C LYS A 83 5.72 -9.32 -15.80
N TYR A 84 4.64 -8.62 -15.48
CA TYR A 84 4.50 -7.18 -15.67
C TYR A 84 4.32 -6.43 -14.36
N GLY A 85 4.92 -6.91 -13.28
CA GLY A 85 5.01 -6.20 -12.01
C GLY A 85 5.86 -4.92 -12.11
N TYR A 86 5.70 -3.99 -11.19
CA TYR A 86 6.53 -2.77 -11.13
C TYR A 86 7.99 -3.06 -10.82
N ASP A 87 8.21 -4.14 -10.18
CA ASP A 87 9.48 -4.82 -10.06
C ASP A 87 9.16 -6.27 -10.46
N ASP A 88 10.04 -6.96 -11.12
CA ASP A 88 9.85 -8.32 -11.63
C ASP A 88 9.37 -9.32 -10.57
N ARG A 89 9.26 -8.91 -9.33
CA ARG A 89 8.99 -9.73 -8.16
C ARG A 89 7.67 -9.45 -7.44
N TYR A 90 6.98 -8.34 -7.73
CA TYR A 90 5.78 -7.97 -6.97
C TYR A 90 4.78 -7.09 -7.72
N THR A 91 3.48 -7.32 -7.48
CA THR A 91 2.39 -6.50 -8.01
C THR A 91 1.36 -6.24 -6.92
N TYR A 92 0.93 -5.00 -6.76
CA TYR A 92 -0.15 -4.66 -5.84
C TYR A 92 -1.43 -5.46 -6.09
N PRO A 93 -2.16 -5.90 -5.04
CA PRO A 93 -3.35 -6.72 -5.18
C PRO A 93 -4.39 -6.13 -6.12
N ILE A 94 -4.66 -4.82 -6.06
CA ILE A 94 -5.63 -4.18 -6.95
C ILE A 94 -5.18 -4.17 -8.42
N THR A 95 -3.88 -3.94 -8.67
CA THR A 95 -3.31 -3.99 -10.03
C THR A 95 -3.30 -5.42 -10.55
N LEU A 96 -2.99 -6.37 -9.68
CA LEU A 96 -2.99 -7.78 -9.98
C LEU A 96 -4.39 -8.26 -10.37
N MET A 97 -5.41 -7.89 -9.60
CA MET A 97 -6.81 -8.19 -9.93
C MET A 97 -7.23 -7.57 -11.26
N GLY A 98 -6.80 -6.33 -11.53
CA GLY A 98 -7.02 -5.69 -12.82
C GLY A 98 -6.47 -6.50 -13.98
N ARG A 99 -5.25 -7.03 -13.84
CA ARG A 99 -4.62 -7.86 -14.87
C ARG A 99 -5.29 -9.22 -15.03
N CYS A 100 -5.59 -9.87 -13.92
CA CYS A 100 -6.13 -11.23 -13.92
C CYS A 100 -7.59 -11.28 -14.38
N PHE A 101 -8.38 -10.29 -14.01
CA PHE A 101 -9.83 -10.38 -14.19
C PHE A 101 -10.37 -9.38 -15.23
N TYR A 102 -9.91 -8.12 -15.22
CA TYR A 102 -10.47 -7.10 -16.11
C TYR A 102 -9.95 -7.19 -17.55
N SER A 103 -8.86 -7.90 -17.76
CA SER A 103 -8.37 -8.17 -19.14
C SER A 103 -9.21 -9.22 -19.87
N GLN A 104 -10.12 -9.90 -19.17
CA GLN A 104 -10.97 -10.93 -19.71
C GLN A 104 -12.43 -10.60 -19.37
N VAL A 105 -13.19 -10.15 -20.37
CA VAL A 105 -14.63 -9.92 -20.19
C VAL A 105 -15.36 -11.25 -20.40
N VAL A 106 -15.57 -11.96 -19.30
CA VAL A 106 -16.21 -13.27 -19.31
C VAL A 106 -17.24 -13.34 -18.19
N ASP A 107 -18.36 -14.06 -18.44
CA ASP A 107 -19.40 -14.26 -17.42
C ASP A 107 -19.09 -15.39 -16.46
N ARG A 108 -18.14 -16.23 -16.79
CA ARG A 108 -17.69 -17.37 -15.99
C ARG A 108 -16.17 -17.45 -16.01
N PHE A 109 -15.62 -17.86 -14.88
CA PHE A 109 -14.18 -18.07 -14.72
C PHE A 109 -13.89 -19.54 -14.49
N ARG A 110 -12.90 -20.06 -15.19
CA ARG A 110 -12.28 -21.35 -14.96
C ARG A 110 -10.97 -21.10 -14.23
N ILE A 111 -10.92 -21.43 -12.96
CA ILE A 111 -9.74 -21.22 -12.09
C ILE A 111 -9.06 -22.56 -11.86
N GLU A 112 -7.81 -22.66 -12.28
CA GLU A 112 -6.93 -23.78 -11.95
C GLU A 112 -6.11 -23.40 -10.73
N LEU A 113 -6.08 -24.25 -9.73
CA LEU A 113 -5.41 -23.95 -8.47
C LEU A 113 -4.82 -25.21 -7.82
N ARG A 114 -3.98 -25.02 -6.83
CA ARG A 114 -3.54 -26.06 -5.92
C ARG A 114 -4.05 -25.76 -4.52
N ARG A 115 -4.69 -26.75 -3.89
CA ARG A 115 -5.12 -26.72 -2.50
C ARG A 115 -4.47 -27.88 -1.78
N ASP A 116 -3.74 -27.60 -0.71
CA ASP A 116 -2.99 -28.62 0.04
C ASP A 116 -2.10 -29.47 -0.88
N GLY A 117 -1.46 -28.84 -1.87
CA GLY A 117 -0.60 -29.47 -2.88
C GLY A 117 -1.35 -30.22 -3.99
N ARG A 118 -2.67 -30.41 -3.92
CA ARG A 118 -3.49 -31.14 -4.91
C ARG A 118 -4.02 -30.20 -5.97
N PRO A 119 -3.91 -30.54 -7.26
CA PRO A 119 -4.48 -29.73 -8.33
C PRO A 119 -6.01 -29.82 -8.31
N MET A 120 -6.65 -28.68 -8.56
CA MET A 120 -8.10 -28.54 -8.66
C MET A 120 -8.46 -27.57 -9.77
N VAL A 121 -9.66 -27.75 -10.32
CA VAL A 121 -10.27 -26.81 -11.26
C VAL A 121 -11.63 -26.41 -10.67
N ILE A 122 -11.88 -25.10 -10.57
CA ILE A 122 -13.16 -24.57 -10.11
C ILE A 122 -13.70 -23.67 -11.20
N GLU A 123 -14.94 -23.92 -11.61
CA GLU A 123 -15.69 -23.03 -12.47
C GLU A 123 -16.69 -22.22 -11.64
N THR A 124 -16.60 -20.91 -11.71
CA THR A 124 -17.47 -20.01 -10.96
C THR A 124 -18.10 -18.96 -11.87
N PRO A 125 -19.38 -18.58 -11.65
CA PRO A 125 -19.94 -17.43 -12.34
C PRO A 125 -19.26 -16.15 -11.86
N GLY A 126 -19.15 -15.18 -12.77
CA GLY A 126 -18.69 -13.85 -12.41
C GLY A 126 -19.67 -13.15 -11.49
N MET A 127 -19.13 -12.43 -10.50
CA MET A 127 -19.90 -11.50 -9.67
C MET A 127 -19.43 -10.06 -9.87
N PRO A 128 -20.30 -9.06 -9.64
CA PRO A 128 -19.90 -7.66 -9.83
C PRO A 128 -18.66 -7.28 -9.04
N ASN A 129 -17.70 -6.65 -9.70
CA ASN A 129 -16.43 -6.22 -9.08
C ASN A 129 -16.62 -5.35 -7.84
N ALA A 130 -17.70 -4.57 -7.77
CA ALA A 130 -18.00 -3.79 -6.56
C ALA A 130 -18.05 -4.65 -5.28
N ARG A 131 -18.46 -5.91 -5.38
CA ARG A 131 -18.44 -6.85 -4.25
C ARG A 131 -17.01 -7.29 -3.90
N THR A 132 -16.22 -7.57 -4.92
CA THR A 132 -14.82 -8.00 -4.73
C THR A 132 -13.93 -6.85 -4.23
N LEU A 133 -14.11 -5.63 -4.75
CA LEU A 133 -13.45 -4.44 -4.24
C LEU A 133 -13.76 -4.20 -2.76
N PHE A 134 -14.99 -4.49 -2.33
CA PHE A 134 -15.36 -4.41 -0.92
C PHE A 134 -14.52 -5.34 -0.03
N LEU A 135 -14.12 -6.51 -0.51
CA LEU A 135 -13.19 -7.38 0.23
C LEU A 135 -11.81 -6.76 0.40
N LEU A 136 -11.32 -6.03 -0.63
CA LEU A 136 -10.02 -5.39 -0.59
C LEU A 136 -10.03 -4.14 0.29
N THR A 137 -11.13 -3.36 0.20
CA THR A 137 -11.25 -2.05 0.86
C THR A 137 -11.89 -2.13 2.24
N ARG A 138 -12.43 -3.29 2.63
CA ARG A 138 -12.89 -3.49 3.99
C ARG A 138 -11.68 -3.45 4.90
N ALA A 139 -11.36 -2.23 5.33
CA ALA A 139 -10.50 -2.01 6.46
C ALA A 139 -11.03 -2.92 7.57
N GLU A 140 -10.23 -3.87 8.04
CA GLU A 140 -10.52 -4.51 9.32
C GLU A 140 -10.78 -3.35 10.27
N GLU A 141 -11.96 -3.34 10.90
CA GLU A 141 -12.28 -2.24 11.81
C GLU A 141 -11.11 -2.10 12.76
N LEU A 142 -10.52 -0.91 12.85
CA LEU A 142 -9.29 -0.70 13.58
C LEU A 142 -9.40 -1.24 15.03
N ASP A 143 -10.60 -1.11 15.61
CA ASP A 143 -10.92 -1.64 16.94
C ASP A 143 -10.85 -3.18 17.05
N ARG A 144 -10.99 -3.91 15.95
CA ARG A 144 -10.84 -5.39 15.91
C ARG A 144 -9.42 -5.84 15.62
N SER A 145 -8.56 -4.91 15.25
CA SER A 145 -7.15 -5.16 14.95
C SER A 145 -6.23 -4.91 16.14
N ILE A 146 -6.78 -4.63 17.32
CA ILE A 146 -6.01 -4.38 18.55
C ILE A 146 -5.91 -5.68 19.35
N ARG A 147 -4.68 -6.06 19.71
CA ARG A 147 -4.38 -7.27 20.49
C ARG A 147 -3.33 -6.98 21.54
N THR A 148 -3.23 -7.85 22.55
CA THR A 148 -2.18 -7.78 23.56
C THR A 148 -1.62 -9.16 23.86
N TRP A 149 -0.34 -9.22 24.18
CA TRP A 149 0.37 -10.36 24.72
C TRP A 149 1.05 -9.92 26.02
N PRO A 150 0.32 -9.94 27.17
CA PRO A 150 0.86 -9.48 28.46
C PRO A 150 2.12 -10.24 28.87
N GLU A 151 2.18 -11.54 28.55
CA GLU A 151 3.35 -12.38 28.81
C GLU A 151 4.59 -11.95 28.02
N ALA A 152 4.42 -11.29 26.91
CA ALA A 152 5.50 -10.67 26.12
C ALA A 152 5.70 -9.19 26.47
N GLY A 153 4.81 -8.58 27.26
CA GLY A 153 4.76 -7.13 27.51
C GLY A 153 4.42 -6.34 26.26
N CYS A 154 3.71 -6.92 25.30
CA CYS A 154 3.54 -6.38 23.95
C CYS A 154 2.08 -6.11 23.59
N GLY A 155 1.81 -4.92 23.03
CA GLY A 155 0.57 -4.57 22.36
C GLY A 155 0.73 -4.63 20.84
N TYR A 156 -0.39 -4.73 20.10
CA TYR A 156 -0.42 -4.78 18.66
C TYR A 156 -1.58 -3.96 18.11
N ILE A 157 -1.32 -3.23 17.05
CA ILE A 157 -2.31 -2.44 16.33
C ILE A 157 -2.05 -2.60 14.82
N ALA A 158 -3.02 -3.17 14.07
CA ALA A 158 -2.95 -3.14 12.62
C ALA A 158 -3.55 -1.82 12.10
N ILE A 159 -2.83 -1.17 11.18
CA ILE A 159 -3.25 0.08 10.52
C ILE A 159 -3.38 -0.23 9.02
N PRO A 160 -4.59 -0.58 8.54
CA PRO A 160 -4.78 -1.06 7.17
C PRO A 160 -4.65 0.03 6.11
N GLU A 161 -5.00 1.28 6.45
CA GLU A 161 -4.88 2.44 5.57
C GLU A 161 -4.87 3.75 6.34
N PHE A 162 -4.43 4.84 5.70
CA PHE A 162 -4.60 6.20 6.20
C PHE A 162 -5.87 6.81 5.60
N PHE A 163 -6.85 7.04 6.47
CA PHE A 163 -8.17 7.55 6.09
C PHE A 163 -8.10 8.98 5.54
N PRO A 164 -9.11 9.42 4.75
CA PRO A 164 -9.18 10.79 4.26
C PRO A 164 -9.05 11.86 5.36
N ASN A 165 -9.51 11.52 6.56
CA ASN A 165 -9.29 12.31 7.76
C ASN A 165 -8.73 11.45 8.88
N ASN A 166 -7.43 11.58 9.13
CA ASN A 166 -6.70 10.79 10.13
C ASN A 166 -7.10 11.10 11.59
N ASN A 167 -8.00 12.03 11.86
CA ASN A 167 -8.40 12.37 13.23
C ASN A 167 -8.98 11.19 14.01
N ARG A 168 -9.72 10.29 13.34
CA ARG A 168 -10.23 9.08 13.98
C ARG A 168 -9.07 8.13 14.34
N LEU A 169 -8.18 7.87 13.39
CA LEU A 169 -6.98 7.06 13.58
C LEU A 169 -6.13 7.61 14.74
N ILE A 170 -5.82 8.90 14.71
CA ILE A 170 -5.03 9.58 15.74
C ILE A 170 -5.65 9.39 17.13
N ARG A 171 -6.96 9.59 17.26
CA ARG A 171 -7.66 9.39 18.54
C ARG A 171 -7.61 7.95 19.05
N ILE A 172 -7.79 6.98 18.14
CA ILE A 172 -7.74 5.57 18.49
C ILE A 172 -6.32 5.20 18.92
N LEU A 173 -5.30 5.54 18.13
CA LEU A 173 -3.90 5.28 18.45
C LEU A 173 -3.53 5.88 19.81
N HIS A 174 -3.77 7.17 20.01
CA HIS A 174 -3.41 7.84 21.27
C HIS A 174 -4.09 7.21 22.48
N ARG A 175 -5.39 6.88 22.39
CA ARG A 175 -6.12 6.19 23.45
C ARG A 175 -5.54 4.80 23.70
N THR A 176 -5.37 3.99 22.66
CA THR A 176 -4.90 2.60 22.77
C THR A 176 -3.49 2.51 23.32
N LEU A 177 -2.58 3.39 22.88
CA LEU A 177 -1.21 3.41 23.39
C LEU A 177 -1.16 3.78 24.89
N ARG A 178 -1.97 4.74 25.32
CA ARG A 178 -2.11 5.06 26.75
C ARG A 178 -2.73 3.91 27.54
N ASP A 179 -3.65 3.16 26.95
CA ASP A 179 -4.23 1.97 27.58
C ASP A 179 -3.20 0.85 27.70
N PHE A 180 -2.38 0.61 26.67
CA PHE A 180 -1.26 -0.33 26.73
C PHE A 180 -0.28 0.02 27.85
N ARG A 181 0.11 1.29 27.93
CA ARG A 181 0.98 1.76 29.01
C ARG A 181 0.36 1.54 30.39
N ARG A 182 -0.94 1.82 30.57
CA ARG A 182 -1.65 1.55 31.84
C ARG A 182 -1.70 0.08 32.21
N GLN A 183 -1.70 -0.80 31.22
CA GLN A 183 -1.62 -2.26 31.39
C GLN A 183 -0.19 -2.76 31.67
N GLY A 184 0.80 -1.87 31.72
CA GLY A 184 2.20 -2.24 31.96
C GLY A 184 2.89 -2.84 30.74
N LEU A 185 2.34 -2.69 29.55
CA LEU A 185 3.00 -3.08 28.31
C LEU A 185 4.11 -2.08 27.99
N THR A 186 5.24 -2.60 27.51
CA THR A 186 6.43 -1.79 27.20
C THR A 186 6.74 -1.73 25.71
N ASP A 187 6.19 -2.65 24.94
CA ASP A 187 6.45 -2.79 23.52
C ASP A 187 5.15 -2.74 22.71
N VAL A 188 5.19 -2.15 21.52
CA VAL A 188 4.03 -2.06 20.65
C VAL A 188 4.45 -2.39 19.23
N ILE A 189 3.71 -3.29 18.61
CA ILE A 189 3.81 -3.61 17.19
C ILE A 189 2.73 -2.84 16.45
N LEU A 190 3.15 -1.99 15.50
CA LEU A 190 2.27 -1.37 14.50
C LEU A 190 2.37 -2.18 13.23
N ASP A 191 1.28 -2.77 12.75
CA ASP A 191 1.30 -3.56 11.51
C ASP A 191 0.81 -2.74 10.33
N LEU A 192 1.75 -2.36 9.47
CA LEU A 192 1.52 -1.64 8.22
C LEU A 192 1.82 -2.48 6.98
N ARG A 193 2.03 -3.79 7.12
CA ARG A 193 2.40 -4.67 5.98
C ARG A 193 1.46 -4.56 4.79
N ARG A 194 0.19 -4.27 5.01
CA ARG A 194 -0.86 -4.15 3.99
C ARG A 194 -1.34 -2.73 3.76
N ASN A 195 -0.68 -1.75 4.37
CA ASN A 195 -1.07 -0.36 4.23
C ASN A 195 -0.43 0.25 2.97
N THR A 196 -1.22 0.39 1.92
CA THR A 196 -0.76 0.98 0.65
C THR A 196 -0.70 2.50 0.67
N GLY A 197 -1.03 3.13 1.80
CA GLY A 197 -1.01 4.58 1.96
C GLY A 197 -2.39 5.17 2.26
N GLY A 198 -2.76 6.21 1.54
CA GLY A 198 -4.00 6.95 1.74
C GLY A 198 -3.76 8.45 1.80
N ASN A 199 -4.35 9.12 2.78
CA ASN A 199 -4.31 10.58 2.91
C ASN A 199 -3.29 11.05 3.96
N GLY A 200 -2.47 12.05 3.59
CA GLY A 200 -1.48 12.68 4.47
C GLY A 200 -2.05 13.75 5.41
N HIS A 201 -3.37 13.95 5.46
CA HIS A 201 -3.96 14.97 6.33
C HIS A 201 -3.66 14.72 7.81
N ASN A 202 -3.22 15.74 8.54
CA ASN A 202 -2.74 15.66 9.93
C ASN A 202 -1.56 14.69 10.14
N PHE A 203 -0.68 14.56 9.14
CA PHE A 203 0.50 13.71 9.21
C PHE A 203 1.46 14.14 10.34
N ASP A 204 1.62 15.46 10.55
CA ASP A 204 2.34 16.06 11.65
C ASP A 204 1.83 15.59 13.02
N ARG A 205 0.52 15.59 13.21
CA ARG A 205 -0.12 15.11 14.45
C ARG A 205 0.05 13.62 14.65
N LEU A 206 0.02 12.85 13.56
CA LEU A 206 0.25 11.41 13.62
C LEU A 206 1.70 11.11 14.03
N LEU A 207 2.67 11.80 13.46
CA LEU A 207 4.09 11.67 13.82
C LEU A 207 4.35 12.10 15.27
N SER A 208 3.65 13.12 15.76
CA SER A 208 3.79 13.62 17.14
C SER A 208 3.44 12.59 18.22
N ILE A 209 2.69 11.54 17.90
CA ILE A 209 2.40 10.45 18.84
C ILE A 209 3.68 9.65 19.16
N PHE A 210 4.57 9.51 18.19
CA PHE A 210 5.71 8.59 18.25
C PHE A 210 7.06 9.29 18.40
N ILE A 211 7.19 10.50 17.88
CA ILE A 211 8.47 11.22 17.81
C ILE A 211 8.53 12.28 18.92
N ASP A 212 9.44 12.05 19.89
CA ASP A 212 9.74 12.98 20.98
C ASP A 212 10.86 13.93 20.57
N LYS A 213 10.56 14.85 19.69
CA LYS A 213 11.44 15.93 19.23
C LYS A 213 10.61 17.17 18.95
N PRO A 214 11.12 18.37 19.15
CA PRO A 214 10.34 19.58 18.91
C PRO A 214 9.97 19.79 17.43
N VAL A 215 10.77 19.21 16.54
CA VAL A 215 10.58 19.31 15.08
C VAL A 215 10.92 17.98 14.43
N VAL A 216 10.11 17.55 13.50
CA VAL A 216 10.34 16.42 12.60
C VAL A 216 10.87 16.97 11.28
N GLU A 217 12.12 16.72 10.97
CA GLU A 217 12.69 17.00 9.64
C GLU A 217 12.11 16.00 8.65
N TYR A 218 11.44 16.49 7.60
CA TYR A 218 10.72 15.65 6.66
C TYR A 218 11.45 15.45 5.34
N CYS A 219 11.79 16.55 4.64
CA CYS A 219 12.42 16.44 3.33
C CYS A 219 13.52 17.49 3.12
N THR A 220 14.39 17.21 2.15
CA THR A 220 15.45 18.14 1.73
C THR A 220 15.00 19.08 0.62
N GLY A 221 13.99 18.67 -0.15
CA GLY A 221 13.44 19.45 -1.24
C GLY A 221 12.24 18.76 -1.91
N GLN A 222 11.51 19.55 -2.69
CA GLN A 222 10.43 19.08 -3.53
C GLN A 222 10.56 19.67 -4.93
N TRP A 223 10.15 18.94 -5.94
CA TRP A 223 10.20 19.36 -7.34
C TRP A 223 8.87 19.06 -7.99
N VAL A 224 8.44 19.94 -8.87
CA VAL A 224 7.24 19.77 -9.69
C VAL A 224 7.62 19.58 -11.15
N LYS A 225 6.92 18.67 -11.83
CA LYS A 225 7.01 18.56 -13.30
C LYS A 225 6.14 19.66 -13.90
N ALA A 226 6.79 20.65 -14.52
CA ALA A 226 6.11 21.71 -15.22
C ALA A 226 5.35 21.16 -16.44
N SER A 227 4.06 21.27 -16.42
CA SER A 227 3.15 20.79 -17.44
C SER A 227 1.88 21.65 -17.45
N ARG A 228 1.13 21.64 -18.54
CA ARG A 228 -0.18 22.31 -18.59
C ARG A 228 -1.17 21.82 -17.54
N ARG A 229 -0.88 20.69 -16.90
CA ARG A 229 -1.70 20.13 -15.82
C ARG A 229 -1.27 20.60 -14.45
N SER A 230 0.03 20.76 -14.20
CA SER A 230 0.54 21.27 -12.93
C SER A 230 0.42 22.79 -12.82
N MET A 231 0.49 23.52 -13.94
CA MET A 231 0.37 24.99 -13.95
C MET A 231 -0.84 25.56 -13.20
N PRO A 232 -2.05 24.96 -13.26
CA PRO A 232 -3.19 25.48 -12.51
C PRO A 232 -3.06 25.37 -10.98
N TYR A 233 -2.07 24.64 -10.48
CA TYR A 233 -1.85 24.40 -9.04
C TYR A 233 -0.62 25.14 -8.51
N TYR A 234 0.23 25.69 -9.41
CA TYR A 234 1.50 26.31 -9.05
C TYR A 234 1.70 27.59 -9.86
N ASP A 235 1.38 28.74 -9.26
CA ASP A 235 1.37 30.06 -9.91
C ASP A 235 2.75 30.49 -10.43
N PHE A 236 3.84 29.93 -9.89
CA PHE A 236 5.20 30.24 -10.33
C PHE A 236 5.62 29.52 -11.64
N LEU A 237 4.83 28.54 -12.11
CA LEU A 237 5.14 27.84 -13.35
C LEU A 237 4.76 28.67 -14.57
N THR A 238 5.66 28.73 -15.54
CA THR A 238 5.44 29.44 -16.82
C THR A 238 5.48 28.49 -18.01
N GLU A 239 4.99 28.97 -19.16
CA GLU A 239 5.01 28.20 -20.43
C GLU A 239 6.45 27.82 -20.85
N GLU A 240 7.45 28.68 -20.54
CA GLU A 240 8.86 28.40 -20.86
C GLU A 240 9.45 27.25 -20.04
N MET A 241 8.84 26.93 -18.90
CA MET A 241 9.25 25.83 -18.04
C MET A 241 8.65 24.49 -18.46
N LEU A 242 7.73 24.46 -19.43
CA LEU A 242 7.07 23.22 -19.84
C LEU A 242 8.06 22.12 -20.18
N GLY A 243 7.81 20.94 -19.63
CA GLY A 243 8.67 19.77 -19.80
C GLY A 243 9.85 19.70 -18.83
N GLN A 244 10.14 20.74 -18.07
CA GLN A 244 11.21 20.75 -17.07
C GLN A 244 10.71 20.20 -15.72
N THR A 245 11.63 19.70 -14.88
CA THR A 245 11.39 19.43 -13.47
C THR A 245 11.99 20.59 -12.68
N VAL A 246 11.15 21.35 -11.99
CA VAL A 246 11.49 22.61 -11.38
C VAL A 246 11.40 22.46 -9.86
N PRO A 247 12.39 22.94 -9.09
CA PRO A 247 12.29 22.94 -7.63
C PRO A 247 11.13 23.84 -7.17
N LEU A 248 10.39 23.40 -6.16
CA LEU A 248 9.42 24.26 -5.52
C LEU A 248 10.15 25.37 -4.76
N PRO A 249 9.68 26.62 -4.85
CA PRO A 249 10.21 27.74 -4.08
C PRO A 249 10.15 27.45 -2.56
N GLU A 250 11.05 28.09 -1.82
CA GLU A 250 11.02 28.04 -0.36
C GLU A 250 9.71 28.64 0.16
N GLY A 251 9.00 27.92 1.04
CA GLY A 251 7.67 28.29 1.51
C GLY A 251 6.52 27.60 0.77
N GLU A 252 6.74 27.08 -0.43
CA GLU A 252 5.75 26.30 -1.19
C GLU A 252 5.71 24.83 -0.79
N PHE A 253 6.60 24.38 0.09
CA PHE A 253 6.64 23.00 0.58
C PHE A 253 7.08 22.91 2.03
N VAL A 254 6.72 21.80 2.66
CA VAL A 254 6.99 21.55 4.08
C VAL A 254 8.30 20.78 4.23
N ARG A 255 9.35 21.48 4.73
CA ARG A 255 10.65 20.85 5.06
C ARG A 255 10.62 20.08 6.37
N SER A 256 9.84 20.59 7.31
CA SER A 256 9.74 20.04 8.66
C SER A 256 8.38 20.36 9.26
N PHE A 257 7.98 19.54 10.24
CA PHE A 257 6.75 19.73 10.99
C PHE A 257 7.08 20.03 12.45
N PRO A 258 6.45 21.03 13.11
CA PRO A 258 6.48 21.12 14.56
C PRO A 258 5.72 19.92 15.14
N THR A 259 6.22 19.35 16.21
CA THR A 259 5.49 18.33 16.97
C THR A 259 4.53 18.96 17.97
N ILE A 260 3.57 18.17 18.40
CA ILE A 260 2.64 18.55 19.48
C ILE A 260 3.00 17.68 20.70
N PRO A 261 3.79 18.22 21.66
CA PRO A 261 4.31 17.42 22.79
C PRO A 261 3.23 16.70 23.61
N ALA A 262 2.04 17.31 23.75
CA ALA A 262 0.91 16.71 24.45
C ALA A 262 0.35 15.44 23.79
N MET A 263 0.73 15.17 22.53
CA MET A 263 0.33 13.97 21.82
C MET A 263 1.33 12.82 21.96
N HIS A 264 2.55 13.09 22.38
CA HIS A 264 3.55 12.04 22.53
C HIS A 264 3.13 11.05 23.63
N VAL A 265 3.36 9.77 23.38
CA VAL A 265 3.12 8.68 24.34
C VAL A 265 4.46 8.04 24.68
N ASP A 266 5.04 8.54 25.78
CA ASP A 266 6.32 8.09 26.30
C ASP A 266 6.25 6.67 26.93
N GLY A 267 7.41 6.06 27.17
CA GLY A 267 7.55 4.79 27.89
C GLY A 267 7.16 3.55 27.09
N LEU A 268 6.96 3.67 25.78
CA LEU A 268 6.70 2.57 24.86
C LEU A 268 7.81 2.47 23.82
N ARG A 269 8.21 1.25 23.50
CA ARG A 269 9.09 0.95 22.34
C ARG A 269 8.25 0.51 21.18
N PHE A 270 8.50 1.07 20.01
CA PHE A 270 7.71 0.79 18.82
C PHE A 270 8.48 -0.09 17.83
N TYR A 271 7.80 -1.11 17.36
CA TYR A 271 8.18 -1.94 16.22
C TYR A 271 7.13 -1.75 15.14
N VAL A 272 7.56 -1.58 13.90
CA VAL A 272 6.62 -1.48 12.79
C VAL A 272 6.83 -2.67 11.86
N LEU A 273 5.81 -3.52 11.75
CA LEU A 273 5.80 -4.56 10.74
C LEU A 273 5.53 -3.92 9.38
N VAL A 274 6.49 -4.05 8.50
CA VAL A 274 6.47 -3.51 7.13
C VAL A 274 6.54 -4.63 6.11
N GLY A 275 6.01 -4.37 4.94
CA GLY A 275 6.03 -5.31 3.83
C GLY A 275 6.05 -4.59 2.49
N ARG A 276 6.01 -5.36 1.42
CA ARG A 276 6.05 -4.82 0.05
C ARG A 276 4.84 -3.95 -0.30
N ASP A 277 3.71 -4.13 0.40
CA ASP A 277 2.52 -3.30 0.22
C ASP A 277 2.57 -1.99 1.01
N THR A 278 3.50 -1.84 1.97
CA THR A 278 3.67 -0.58 2.71
C THR A 278 4.09 0.52 1.75
N GLY A 279 3.16 1.41 1.40
CA GLY A 279 3.37 2.32 0.28
C GLY A 279 2.85 3.75 0.49
N SER A 280 3.22 4.65 -0.44
CA SER A 280 2.76 6.04 -0.45
C SER A 280 2.97 6.71 0.92
N ILE A 281 1.95 7.36 1.50
CA ILE A 281 2.08 8.04 2.81
C ILE A 281 2.41 7.07 3.96
N ALA A 282 2.08 5.76 3.84
CA ALA A 282 2.51 4.76 4.81
C ALA A 282 4.03 4.53 4.74
N ALA A 283 4.61 4.51 3.54
CA ALA A 283 6.07 4.44 3.38
C ALA A 283 6.75 5.67 4.00
N SER A 284 6.20 6.88 3.79
CA SER A 284 6.70 8.09 4.44
C SER A 284 6.61 8.02 5.96
N PHE A 285 5.49 7.51 6.47
CA PHE A 285 5.29 7.39 7.91
C PHE A 285 6.36 6.47 8.54
N VAL A 286 6.55 5.27 8.01
CA VAL A 286 7.55 4.34 8.56
C VAL A 286 8.98 4.85 8.35
N ASN A 287 9.26 5.49 7.20
CA ASN A 287 10.53 6.13 6.93
C ASN A 287 10.86 7.22 7.98
N MET A 288 9.89 8.07 8.31
CA MET A 288 10.08 9.10 9.34
C MET A 288 10.30 8.49 10.72
N LEU A 289 9.55 7.47 11.10
CA LEU A 289 9.76 6.79 12.39
C LEU A 289 11.16 6.19 12.48
N GLN A 290 11.64 5.54 11.43
CA GLN A 290 12.98 4.96 11.38
C GLN A 290 14.07 6.04 11.38
N TYR A 291 13.94 7.06 10.52
CA TYR A 291 14.91 8.15 10.40
C TYR A 291 15.12 8.87 11.73
N HIS A 292 14.04 9.17 12.44
CA HIS A 292 14.07 9.83 13.73
C HIS A 292 14.39 8.91 14.91
N GLY A 293 14.51 7.59 14.70
CA GLY A 293 14.80 6.60 15.73
C GLY A 293 13.62 6.37 16.67
N ALA A 294 12.40 6.68 16.24
CA ALA A 294 11.18 6.51 17.03
C ALA A 294 10.63 5.08 16.98
N ALA A 295 10.98 4.28 15.99
CA ALA A 295 10.62 2.88 15.89
C ALA A 295 11.69 2.06 15.17
N LEU A 296 11.69 0.73 15.41
CA LEU A 296 12.41 -0.25 14.62
C LEU A 296 11.47 -0.85 13.57
N LEU A 297 11.89 -0.86 12.32
CA LEU A 297 11.15 -1.53 11.26
C LEU A 297 11.48 -3.02 11.24
N ALA A 298 10.47 -3.86 11.15
CA ALA A 298 10.61 -5.31 11.07
C ALA A 298 9.82 -5.85 9.86
N GLY A 299 10.37 -6.82 9.14
CA GLY A 299 9.67 -7.41 8.00
C GLY A 299 10.50 -7.45 6.73
N GLU A 300 9.90 -7.04 5.61
CA GLU A 300 10.54 -7.02 4.30
C GLU A 300 10.89 -5.58 3.87
N PRO A 301 11.90 -5.41 3.00
CA PRO A 301 12.19 -4.11 2.40
C PRO A 301 10.96 -3.49 1.76
N LEU A 302 10.79 -2.18 1.95
CA LEU A 302 9.72 -1.47 1.27
C LEU A 302 10.01 -1.45 -0.23
N ARG A 303 8.95 -1.53 -1.01
CA ARG A 303 9.05 -1.42 -2.46
C ARG A 303 9.34 0.00 -2.94
N HIS A 304 8.86 0.98 -2.18
CA HIS A 304 8.98 2.37 -2.57
C HIS A 304 10.38 2.89 -2.33
N ASN A 305 10.86 3.59 -3.33
CA ASN A 305 12.05 4.39 -3.28
C ASN A 305 11.93 5.47 -2.17
N ALA A 306 13.03 5.80 -1.53
CA ALA A 306 13.13 6.93 -0.60
C ALA A 306 12.82 8.28 -1.25
N LEU A 307 12.90 8.35 -2.57
CA LEU A 307 12.32 9.42 -3.37
C LEU A 307 10.82 9.13 -3.50
N LYS A 308 10.02 9.99 -2.93
CA LYS A 308 8.58 9.84 -2.98
C LYS A 308 7.98 10.72 -4.06
N TYR A 309 7.03 10.14 -4.75
CA TYR A 309 6.19 10.87 -5.70
C TYR A 309 4.81 11.07 -5.09
N GLY A 310 4.31 12.27 -5.14
CA GLY A 310 3.03 12.67 -4.54
C GLY A 310 2.18 13.53 -5.46
N GLU A 311 1.05 13.97 -4.92
CA GLU A 311 0.06 14.78 -5.62
C GLU A 311 -0.40 14.13 -6.91
N VAL A 312 -0.94 12.93 -6.76
CA VAL A 312 -1.42 12.12 -7.88
C VAL A 312 -2.69 12.72 -8.45
N VAL A 313 -2.66 13.06 -9.73
CA VAL A 313 -3.87 13.45 -10.47
C VAL A 313 -4.54 12.20 -11.02
N ASP A 314 -5.56 11.74 -10.32
CA ASP A 314 -6.36 10.61 -10.78
C ASP A 314 -7.21 10.96 -12.02
N GLY A 315 -7.14 10.08 -13.01
CA GLY A 315 -7.93 10.22 -14.24
C GLY A 315 -7.51 11.37 -15.14
N GLY A 316 -6.33 11.92 -14.89
CA GLY A 316 -5.83 13.06 -15.61
C GLY A 316 -5.19 12.76 -16.97
N LEU A 317 -4.73 11.55 -17.23
CA LEU A 317 -4.19 11.14 -18.54
C LEU A 317 -5.28 10.43 -19.34
N LEU A 318 -6.04 11.21 -20.09
CA LEU A 318 -6.80 10.68 -21.22
C LEU A 318 -5.82 10.63 -22.40
N LEU A 319 -5.41 9.44 -22.80
CA LEU A 319 -4.72 9.29 -24.08
C LEU A 319 -5.70 9.64 -25.22
N PRO A 320 -5.21 10.05 -26.40
CA PRO A 320 -6.07 10.51 -27.51
C PRO A 320 -7.18 9.52 -27.89
N THR A 321 -6.99 8.25 -27.56
CA THR A 321 -7.97 7.19 -27.82
C THR A 321 -8.98 7.01 -26.68
N ASN A 322 -8.86 7.80 -25.58
CA ASN A 322 -9.66 7.65 -24.34
C ASN A 322 -9.72 6.21 -23.77
N LEU A 323 -8.98 5.28 -24.36
CA LEU A 323 -8.96 3.86 -23.96
C LEU A 323 -8.11 3.62 -22.71
N TYR A 324 -7.36 4.65 -22.28
CA TYR A 324 -6.45 4.50 -21.14
C TYR A 324 -6.60 5.68 -20.20
N GLN A 325 -6.83 5.38 -18.93
CA GLN A 325 -6.67 6.35 -17.86
C GLN A 325 -5.34 6.08 -17.16
N GLY A 326 -4.55 7.14 -16.97
CA GLY A 326 -3.31 7.08 -16.22
C GLY A 326 -3.38 7.96 -14.98
N ALA A 327 -2.73 7.55 -13.92
CA ALA A 327 -2.40 8.40 -12.80
C ALA A 327 -0.90 8.72 -12.86
N VAL A 328 -0.57 9.99 -12.66
CA VAL A 328 0.82 10.47 -12.66
C VAL A 328 0.99 11.42 -11.48
N SER A 329 2.07 11.26 -10.75
CA SER A 329 2.45 12.20 -9.72
C SER A 329 2.98 13.48 -10.36
N MET A 330 2.58 14.62 -9.81
CA MET A 330 3.10 15.93 -10.24
C MET A 330 4.36 16.33 -9.48
N VAL A 331 4.55 15.83 -8.26
CA VAL A 331 5.59 16.25 -7.34
C VAL A 331 6.50 15.07 -6.99
N ARG A 332 7.81 15.34 -7.00
CA ARG A 332 8.84 14.49 -6.40
C ARG A 332 9.26 15.10 -5.06
N ILE A 333 9.38 14.27 -4.04
CA ILE A 333 9.73 14.66 -2.68
C ILE A 333 10.98 13.88 -2.27
N ASP A 334 12.07 14.58 -1.95
CA ASP A 334 13.28 13.95 -1.42
C ASP A 334 13.19 13.91 0.11
N GLU A 335 12.62 12.83 0.63
CA GLU A 335 12.45 12.65 2.07
C GLU A 335 13.78 12.40 2.78
N ARG A 336 13.88 12.84 4.04
CA ARG A 336 14.93 12.40 4.95
C ARG A 336 14.80 10.89 5.17
N THR A 337 15.90 10.15 5.05
CA THR A 337 15.83 8.69 5.05
C THR A 337 17.15 8.04 5.45
N ARG A 338 17.06 6.78 5.92
CA ARG A 338 18.17 5.84 6.07
C ARG A 338 18.18 4.80 4.94
N ALA A 339 17.40 4.99 3.90
CA ALA A 339 17.32 4.06 2.79
C ALA A 339 18.69 3.77 2.15
N VAL A 340 18.86 2.53 1.71
CA VAL A 340 20.02 2.07 0.94
C VAL A 340 19.56 1.88 -0.49
N ASP A 341 20.29 2.44 -1.44
CA ASP A 341 19.94 2.42 -2.87
C ASP A 341 18.49 2.83 -3.16
N GLY A 342 18.03 3.82 -2.39
CA GLY A 342 16.67 4.35 -2.52
C GLY A 342 15.56 3.48 -1.92
N VAL A 343 15.86 2.35 -1.29
CA VAL A 343 14.89 1.45 -0.70
C VAL A 343 15.01 1.46 0.83
N VAL A 344 13.90 1.72 1.52
CA VAL A 344 13.85 1.64 2.98
C VAL A 344 13.95 0.18 3.41
N GLN A 345 15.01 -0.12 4.15
CA GLN A 345 15.29 -1.46 4.67
C GLN A 345 14.75 -1.62 6.09
N PRO A 346 14.21 -2.79 6.46
CA PRO A 346 13.86 -3.05 7.85
C PRO A 346 15.13 -3.22 8.71
N ASP A 347 15.06 -2.71 9.94
CA ASP A 347 16.13 -2.91 10.95
C ASP A 347 16.21 -4.39 11.38
N ILE A 348 15.07 -5.09 11.34
CA ILE A 348 14.90 -6.51 11.67
C ILE A 348 14.32 -7.23 10.46
N PRO A 349 15.13 -7.80 9.57
CA PRO A 349 14.64 -8.53 8.39
C PRO A 349 13.86 -9.78 8.78
N ILE A 350 12.60 -9.85 8.43
CA ILE A 350 11.74 -11.03 8.65
C ILE A 350 10.99 -11.34 7.35
N PRO A 351 11.45 -12.32 6.56
CA PRO A 351 10.83 -12.63 5.28
C PRO A 351 9.43 -13.22 5.46
N CYS A 352 8.53 -12.92 4.53
CA CYS A 352 7.26 -13.62 4.39
C CYS A 352 7.51 -14.99 3.75
N ILE A 353 7.13 -16.06 4.46
CA ILE A 353 7.28 -17.43 3.98
C ILE A 353 5.93 -17.90 3.47
N ALA A 354 5.85 -18.19 2.16
CA ALA A 354 4.61 -18.59 1.50
C ALA A 354 3.92 -19.78 2.20
N ALA A 355 4.70 -20.82 2.60
CA ALA A 355 4.15 -21.98 3.28
C ALA A 355 3.47 -21.65 4.63
N GLU A 356 4.01 -20.70 5.39
CA GLU A 356 3.40 -20.23 6.65
C GLU A 356 2.09 -19.50 6.36
N TYR A 357 2.11 -18.57 5.40
CA TYR A 357 0.90 -17.86 4.99
C TYR A 357 -0.20 -18.83 4.51
N LEU A 358 0.16 -19.81 3.70
CA LEU A 358 -0.75 -20.84 3.18
C LEU A 358 -1.36 -21.70 4.30
N SER A 359 -0.59 -21.98 5.37
CA SER A 359 -1.08 -22.68 6.55
C SER A 359 -1.96 -21.82 7.47
N GLY A 360 -2.18 -20.55 7.12
CA GLY A 360 -2.93 -19.58 7.94
C GLY A 360 -2.14 -19.00 9.11
N ARG A 361 -0.82 -19.27 9.20
CA ARG A 361 0.05 -18.72 10.24
C ARG A 361 0.61 -17.36 9.84
N ASP A 362 0.72 -16.46 10.81
CA ASP A 362 1.45 -15.21 10.65
C ASP A 362 2.89 -15.35 11.18
N GLY A 363 3.72 -16.05 10.41
CA GLY A 363 5.08 -16.34 10.82
C GLY A 363 5.96 -15.09 11.00
N GLN A 364 5.68 -13.99 10.31
CA GLN A 364 6.40 -12.73 10.55
C GLN A 364 6.07 -12.15 11.94
N LEU A 365 4.78 -12.12 12.30
CA LEU A 365 4.34 -11.65 13.61
C LEU A 365 4.86 -12.58 14.72
N ASP A 366 4.78 -13.90 14.54
CA ASP A 366 5.28 -14.89 15.50
C ASP A 366 6.77 -14.69 15.78
N ARG A 367 7.59 -14.49 14.74
CA ARG A 367 9.04 -14.24 14.88
C ARG A 367 9.33 -12.91 15.56
N LEU A 368 8.60 -11.85 15.24
CA LEU A 368 8.80 -10.56 15.90
C LEU A 368 8.42 -10.63 17.38
N LEU A 369 7.34 -11.30 17.73
CA LEU A 369 6.95 -11.53 19.13
C LEU A 369 8.01 -12.34 19.89
N ALA A 370 8.64 -13.34 19.26
CA ALA A 370 9.72 -14.10 19.85
C ALA A 370 10.94 -13.19 20.16
N ILE A 371 11.33 -12.34 19.23
CA ILE A 371 12.43 -11.36 19.41
C ILE A 371 12.12 -10.40 20.58
N ILE A 372 10.87 -9.92 20.67
CA ILE A 372 10.45 -9.01 21.75
C ILE A 372 10.50 -9.73 23.11
N ARG A 373 10.03 -10.98 23.19
CA ARG A 373 10.10 -11.80 24.40
C ARG A 373 11.53 -11.99 24.87
N GLU A 374 12.42 -12.42 23.98
CA GLU A 374 13.84 -12.60 24.28
C GLU A 374 14.47 -11.30 24.79
N ARG A 375 14.21 -10.18 24.12
CA ARG A 375 14.71 -8.87 24.56
C ARG A 375 14.23 -8.46 25.95
N ASN A 376 13.02 -8.84 26.33
CA ASN A 376 12.41 -8.55 27.63
C ASN A 376 12.77 -9.58 28.70
N GLY A 377 13.60 -10.60 28.40
CA GLY A 377 13.94 -11.67 29.31
C GLY A 377 12.74 -12.54 29.75
N ARG A 378 11.80 -12.72 28.85
CA ARG A 378 10.53 -13.42 29.06
C ARG A 378 10.37 -14.65 28.17
#